data_ab7bb520dd3b30207582692e4bea1637
#
_entry.id   ab7bb520dd3b30207582692e4bea1637
#
_cell.length_a   1.000
_cell.length_b   1.000
_cell.length_c   1.000
_cell.angle_alpha   90.00
_cell.angle_beta   90.00
_cell.angle_gamma   90.00
#
_symmetry.space_group_name_H-M   'P 1'
#
loop_
_entity.id
_entity.type
_entity.pdbx_description
1 polymer ?
#
loop_
_entity_poly.entity_id
_entity_poly.type
_entity_poly.pdbx_seq_one_letter_code
_entity_poly.pdbx_strand_id
1 'polypeptide(L)'
;MNRRSILWSALSALGAALGGSSAKAATEAGAGNKLKVVYHLSDAEKVNFVLGNIENHIDGVGGPQRVTIALVIHGPALKAFHRAQANPDLGKRVGDFSRDGIELAACANTMKAQNVTLTGLLPGFVSAEKGGVVRLAELQSQGYLYLRP
;
A
#
# COMPACT_ATOMS: atom_id res chain seq x y z
N MET A 1 -65.94 32.81 22.69
CA MET A 1 -65.94 34.06 23.48
C MET A 1 -64.50 34.49 23.71
N ASN A 2 -64.21 35.63 23.14
CA ASN A 2 -63.30 36.70 23.62
C ASN A 2 -61.83 36.37 23.76
N ARG A 3 -61.07 36.99 22.93
CA ARG A 3 -60.55 38.36 22.79
C ARG A 3 -59.16 38.48 23.34
N ARG A 4 -58.33 38.90 22.45
CA ARG A 4 -57.62 40.20 22.16
C ARG A 4 -56.20 40.16 22.67
N SER A 5 -55.29 40.26 21.70
CA SER A 5 -54.54 41.46 21.27
C SER A 5 -53.62 42.01 22.36
N ILE A 6 -52.37 42.19 22.05
CA ILE A 6 -51.80 43.50 21.72
C ILE A 6 -50.33 43.31 21.30
N LEU A 7 -50.05 43.94 20.18
CA LEU A 7 -48.75 44.30 19.64
C LEU A 7 -47.93 45.11 20.67
N TRP A 8 -46.63 45.07 20.56
CA TRP A 8 -45.80 46.25 20.44
C TRP A 8 -44.40 45.92 19.95
N SER A 9 -44.07 46.67 18.96
CA SER A 9 -42.85 46.82 18.20
C SER A 9 -41.67 47.28 19.05
N ALA A 10 -40.47 46.83 18.69
CA ALA A 10 -39.31 47.70 18.72
C ALA A 10 -38.30 47.25 17.66
N LEU A 11 -38.13 48.13 16.70
CA LEU A 11 -37.00 48.20 15.77
C LEU A 11 -35.70 48.43 16.54
N SER A 12 -34.64 47.74 16.13
CA SER A 12 -33.27 48.30 16.05
C SER A 12 -32.43 47.29 15.30
N ALA A 13 -32.14 47.53 14.06
CA ALA A 13 -30.93 48.13 13.51
C ALA A 13 -29.75 47.17 13.35
N LEU A 14 -29.49 46.90 12.09
CA LEU A 14 -28.18 46.85 11.42
C LEU A 14 -27.01 46.16 12.15
N GLY A 15 -26.58 45.07 11.57
CA GLY A 15 -25.27 44.49 11.72
C GLY A 15 -25.01 43.51 10.59
N ALA A 16 -24.76 44.04 9.40
CA ALA A 16 -24.25 43.22 8.29
C ALA A 16 -22.81 42.81 8.61
N ALA A 17 -22.62 41.55 8.96
CA ALA A 17 -21.34 40.93 8.91
C ALA A 17 -21.43 39.75 7.94
N LEU A 18 -21.17 40.04 6.68
CA LEU A 18 -20.82 39.07 5.68
C LEU A 18 -19.45 38.47 6.06
N GLY A 19 -19.47 37.61 7.02
CA GLY A 19 -18.36 36.70 7.30
C GLY A 19 -18.48 35.51 6.35
N GLY A 20 -17.97 35.65 5.14
CA GLY A 20 -17.74 34.54 4.26
C GLY A 20 -16.79 33.57 4.95
N SER A 21 -17.31 32.54 5.62
CA SER A 21 -16.57 31.37 5.97
C SER A 21 -16.29 30.61 4.68
N SER A 22 -15.24 31.06 3.98
CA SER A 22 -14.54 30.16 3.08
C SER A 22 -14.16 28.94 3.92
N ALA A 23 -14.95 27.89 3.78
CA ALA A 23 -14.51 26.57 4.17
C ALA A 23 -13.27 26.28 3.32
N LYS A 24 -12.13 26.72 3.83
CA LYS A 24 -10.84 26.23 3.43
C LYS A 24 -10.89 24.76 3.81
N ALA A 25 -11.26 23.92 2.83
CA ALA A 25 -10.92 22.53 2.86
C ALA A 25 -9.39 22.53 2.97
N ALA A 26 -8.92 22.60 4.19
CA ALA A 26 -7.54 22.35 4.48
C ALA A 26 -7.29 20.93 4.00
N THR A 27 -6.67 20.82 2.86
CA THR A 27 -5.89 19.67 2.49
C THR A 27 -4.84 19.53 3.59
N GLU A 28 -5.22 18.90 4.69
CA GLU A 28 -4.26 18.36 5.63
C GLU A 28 -3.57 17.18 4.97
N ALA A 29 -2.74 17.48 4.00
CA ALA A 29 -1.59 16.68 3.65
C ALA A 29 -0.54 16.91 4.76
N GLY A 30 -0.98 16.79 6.01
CA GLY A 30 -0.14 16.81 7.18
C GLY A 30 0.21 15.39 7.52
N ALA A 31 1.47 15.08 7.77
CA ALA A 31 2.03 13.87 8.43
C ALA A 31 1.11 12.62 8.43
N GLY A 32 0.41 12.39 7.32
CA GLY A 32 -0.57 11.34 7.15
C GLY A 32 0.12 10.00 7.12
N ASN A 33 -0.46 9.03 7.73
CA ASN A 33 -0.08 7.63 7.61
C ASN A 33 0.30 7.33 6.16
N LYS A 34 1.55 6.87 5.95
CA LYS A 34 1.98 6.39 4.64
C LYS A 34 0.95 5.39 4.12
N LEU A 35 0.59 5.49 2.85
CA LEU A 35 -0.20 4.45 2.23
C LEU A 35 0.55 3.12 2.37
N LYS A 36 -0.21 2.09 2.70
CA LYS A 36 0.28 0.72 2.75
C LYS A 36 -0.28 -0.02 1.55
N VAL A 37 0.58 -0.67 0.82
CA VAL A 37 0.22 -1.36 -0.44
C VAL A 37 0.83 -2.74 -0.45
N VAL A 38 0.04 -3.75 -0.78
CA VAL A 38 0.54 -5.09 -1.05
C VAL A 38 0.41 -5.43 -2.53
N TYR A 39 1.54 -5.72 -3.15
CA TYR A 39 1.61 -6.28 -4.49
C TYR A 39 1.53 -7.79 -4.44
N HIS A 40 0.71 -8.37 -5.29
CA HIS A 40 0.55 -9.80 -5.42
C HIS A 40 1.15 -10.29 -6.75
N LEU A 41 2.07 -11.22 -6.67
CA LEU A 41 2.75 -11.79 -7.83
C LEU A 41 2.66 -13.31 -7.81
N SER A 42 2.00 -13.90 -8.81
CA SER A 42 1.89 -15.35 -8.99
C SER A 42 2.35 -15.84 -10.37
N ASP A 43 2.30 -14.97 -11.37
CA ASP A 43 2.50 -15.30 -12.78
C ASP A 43 3.97 -15.08 -13.17
N ALA A 44 4.64 -16.12 -13.67
CA ALA A 44 6.06 -16.07 -13.97
C ALA A 44 6.43 -15.00 -15.02
N GLU A 45 5.57 -14.83 -16.03
CA GLU A 45 5.77 -13.84 -17.10
C GLU A 45 5.59 -12.40 -16.62
N LYS A 46 4.95 -12.18 -15.48
CA LYS A 46 4.71 -10.86 -14.91
C LYS A 46 5.81 -10.37 -13.96
N VAL A 47 6.82 -11.17 -13.68
CA VAL A 47 7.87 -10.82 -12.70
C VAL A 47 8.46 -9.43 -12.98
N ASN A 48 9.02 -9.21 -14.17
CA ASN A 48 9.64 -7.93 -14.51
C ASN A 48 8.64 -6.77 -14.54
N PHE A 49 7.41 -7.04 -14.98
CA PHE A 49 6.35 -6.03 -15.05
C PHE A 49 5.95 -5.55 -13.65
N VAL A 50 5.72 -6.48 -12.72
CA VAL A 50 5.35 -6.14 -11.33
C VAL A 50 6.48 -5.40 -10.62
N LEU A 51 7.73 -5.84 -10.77
CA LEU A 51 8.86 -5.13 -10.16
C LEU A 51 8.99 -3.71 -10.73
N GLY A 52 8.82 -3.52 -12.04
CA GLY A 52 8.80 -2.19 -12.66
C GLY A 52 7.66 -1.31 -12.15
N ASN A 53 6.48 -1.89 -11.88
CA ASN A 53 5.38 -1.14 -11.25
C ASN A 53 5.71 -0.70 -9.82
N ILE A 54 6.42 -1.52 -9.04
CA ILE A 54 6.87 -1.13 -7.70
C ILE A 54 7.86 0.04 -7.79
N GLU A 55 8.83 -0.02 -8.70
CA GLU A 55 9.78 1.08 -8.95
C GLU A 55 9.06 2.37 -9.34
N ASN A 56 8.17 2.30 -10.32
CA ASN A 56 7.35 3.44 -10.75
C ASN A 56 6.47 3.99 -9.62
N HIS A 57 5.96 3.13 -8.75
CA HIS A 57 5.16 3.55 -7.60
C HIS A 57 6.02 4.35 -6.61
N ILE A 58 7.21 3.85 -6.28
CA ILE A 58 8.16 4.52 -5.39
C ILE A 58 8.53 5.90 -5.96
N ASP A 59 8.87 5.96 -7.23
CA ASP A 59 9.22 7.20 -7.91
C ASP A 59 8.03 8.18 -7.94
N GLY A 60 6.85 7.67 -8.28
CA GLY A 60 5.62 8.47 -8.38
C GLY A 60 5.18 9.12 -7.07
N VAL A 61 5.47 8.50 -5.92
CA VAL A 61 5.16 9.08 -4.60
C VAL A 61 6.32 9.91 -4.02
N GLY A 62 7.46 9.97 -4.70
CA GLY A 62 8.62 10.74 -4.27
C GLY A 62 9.57 10.01 -3.35
N GLY A 63 9.62 8.68 -3.45
CA GLY A 63 10.61 7.84 -2.77
C GLY A 63 10.06 6.81 -1.79
N PRO A 64 10.89 5.83 -1.38
CA PRO A 64 10.46 4.69 -0.56
C PRO A 64 9.97 5.10 0.83
N GLN A 65 10.35 6.29 1.29
CA GLN A 65 9.92 6.82 2.59
C GLN A 65 8.46 7.32 2.59
N ARG A 66 7.83 7.39 1.41
CA ARG A 66 6.47 7.92 1.24
C ARG A 66 5.38 6.84 1.18
N VAL A 67 5.75 5.60 1.05
CA VAL A 67 4.83 4.45 0.94
C VAL A 67 5.38 3.26 1.71
N THR A 68 4.50 2.41 2.23
CA THR A 68 4.88 1.11 2.80
C THR A 68 4.44 0.04 1.82
N ILE A 69 5.38 -0.73 1.30
CA ILE A 69 5.11 -1.75 0.29
C ILE A 69 5.46 -3.14 0.83
N ALA A 70 4.58 -4.10 0.55
CA ALA A 70 4.86 -5.52 0.64
C ALA A 70 4.67 -6.15 -0.74
N LEU A 71 5.53 -7.10 -1.10
CA LEU A 71 5.40 -7.93 -2.28
C LEU A 71 5.25 -9.38 -1.84
N VAL A 72 4.08 -9.96 -2.08
CA VAL A 72 3.80 -11.36 -1.76
C VAL A 72 3.88 -12.18 -3.04
N ILE A 73 4.75 -13.18 -3.03
CA ILE A 73 5.04 -14.03 -4.19
C ILE A 73 4.67 -15.46 -3.89
N HIS A 74 3.92 -16.08 -4.78
CA HIS A 74 3.63 -17.51 -4.75
C HIS A 74 3.51 -18.10 -6.16
N GLY A 75 3.28 -19.42 -6.23
CA GLY A 75 3.09 -20.11 -7.50
C GLY A 75 4.32 -20.03 -8.43
N PRO A 76 4.09 -20.07 -9.75
CA PRO A 76 5.17 -20.11 -10.74
C PRO A 76 6.16 -18.95 -10.66
N ALA A 77 5.70 -17.75 -10.26
CA ALA A 77 6.55 -16.57 -10.19
C ALA A 77 7.73 -16.73 -9.22
N LEU A 78 7.56 -17.50 -8.14
CA LEU A 78 8.61 -17.65 -7.13
C LEU A 78 9.90 -18.29 -7.71
N LYS A 79 9.77 -19.09 -8.76
CA LYS A 79 10.90 -19.77 -9.40
C LYS A 79 11.96 -18.80 -9.92
N ALA A 80 11.54 -17.61 -10.40
CA ALA A 80 12.48 -16.59 -10.88
C ALA A 80 13.42 -16.07 -9.77
N PHE A 81 13.00 -16.19 -8.52
CA PHE A 81 13.74 -15.69 -7.35
C PHE A 81 14.63 -16.75 -6.70
N HIS A 82 14.69 -17.97 -7.24
CA HIS A 82 15.64 -18.96 -6.79
C HIS A 82 17.06 -18.48 -7.08
N ARG A 83 17.91 -18.44 -6.07
CA ARG A 83 19.28 -17.93 -6.18
C ARG A 83 20.08 -18.59 -7.33
N ALA A 84 19.86 -19.89 -7.55
CA ALA A 84 20.55 -20.64 -8.60
C ALA A 84 20.07 -20.28 -10.02
N GLN A 85 18.94 -19.60 -10.16
CA GLN A 85 18.30 -19.32 -11.46
C GLN A 85 18.15 -17.82 -11.72
N ALA A 86 18.20 -16.98 -10.68
CA ALA A 86 18.00 -15.55 -10.80
C ALA A 86 19.14 -14.90 -11.60
N ASN A 87 18.77 -14.05 -12.55
CA ASN A 87 19.76 -13.22 -13.24
C ASN A 87 20.28 -12.08 -12.35
N PRO A 88 21.46 -11.51 -12.66
CA PRO A 88 22.05 -10.45 -11.84
C PRO A 88 21.19 -9.20 -11.70
N ASP A 89 20.45 -8.83 -12.72
CA ASP A 89 19.56 -7.66 -12.70
C ASP A 89 18.42 -7.85 -11.67
N LEU A 90 17.78 -9.01 -11.71
CA LEU A 90 16.76 -9.37 -10.73
C LEU A 90 17.33 -9.39 -9.30
N GLY A 91 18.52 -9.92 -9.13
CA GLY A 91 19.22 -9.93 -7.84
C GLY A 91 19.48 -8.52 -7.31
N LYS A 92 19.89 -7.60 -8.19
CA LYS A 92 20.08 -6.19 -7.84
C LYS A 92 18.77 -5.53 -7.41
N ARG A 93 17.69 -5.67 -8.19
CA ARG A 93 16.38 -5.08 -7.91
C ARG A 93 15.80 -5.56 -6.58
N VAL A 94 15.88 -6.87 -6.32
CA VAL A 94 15.47 -7.46 -5.04
C VAL A 94 16.29 -6.89 -3.86
N GLY A 95 17.60 -6.74 -4.05
CA GLY A 95 18.47 -6.12 -3.05
C GLY A 95 18.13 -4.65 -2.79
N ASP A 96 17.81 -3.89 -3.83
CA ASP A 96 17.37 -2.50 -3.71
C ASP A 96 16.06 -2.42 -2.93
N PHE A 97 15.06 -3.22 -3.27
CA PHE A 97 13.79 -3.28 -2.55
C PHE A 97 13.95 -3.63 -1.07
N SER A 98 14.83 -4.59 -0.78
CA SER A 98 15.11 -4.97 0.61
C SER A 98 15.73 -3.81 1.39
N ARG A 99 16.66 -3.05 0.79
CA ARG A 99 17.26 -1.85 1.41
C ARG A 99 16.25 -0.72 1.60
N ASP A 100 15.29 -0.60 0.69
CA ASP A 100 14.20 0.39 0.76
C ASP A 100 13.12 0.02 1.80
N GLY A 101 13.25 -1.13 2.45
CA GLY A 101 12.35 -1.61 3.48
C GLY A 101 11.06 -2.24 2.96
N ILE A 102 11.05 -2.67 1.69
CA ILE A 102 9.94 -3.43 1.13
C ILE A 102 9.96 -4.85 1.71
N GLU A 103 8.83 -5.29 2.24
CA GLU A 103 8.66 -6.69 2.64
C GLU A 103 8.56 -7.57 1.39
N LEU A 104 9.48 -8.51 1.27
CA LEU A 104 9.48 -9.53 0.21
C LEU A 104 9.06 -10.86 0.83
N ALA A 105 7.81 -11.25 0.68
CA ALA A 105 7.25 -12.44 1.31
C ALA A 105 7.08 -13.60 0.32
N ALA A 106 7.78 -14.70 0.56
CA ALA A 106 7.69 -15.91 -0.22
C ALA A 106 6.74 -16.92 0.43
N CYS A 107 5.80 -17.45 -0.33
CA CYS A 107 4.84 -18.44 0.14
C CYS A 107 5.54 -19.76 0.54
N ALA A 108 5.42 -20.17 1.80
CA ALA A 108 6.00 -21.40 2.31
C ALA A 108 5.49 -22.66 1.57
N ASN A 109 4.20 -22.69 1.23
CA ASN A 109 3.63 -23.80 0.45
C ASN A 109 4.26 -23.89 -0.94
N THR A 110 4.52 -22.76 -1.60
CA THR A 110 5.18 -22.71 -2.89
C THR A 110 6.65 -23.11 -2.77
N MET A 111 7.37 -22.63 -1.75
CA MET A 111 8.75 -23.06 -1.50
C MET A 111 8.84 -24.57 -1.34
N LYS A 112 7.95 -25.15 -0.54
CA LYS A 112 7.87 -26.61 -0.37
C LYS A 112 7.60 -27.33 -1.69
N ALA A 113 6.64 -26.86 -2.47
CA ALA A 113 6.31 -27.48 -3.77
C ALA A 113 7.45 -27.38 -4.79
N GLN A 114 8.28 -26.34 -4.69
CA GLN A 114 9.43 -26.12 -5.58
C GLN A 114 10.76 -26.66 -5.01
N ASN A 115 10.72 -27.34 -3.86
CA ASN A 115 11.90 -27.87 -3.16
C ASN A 115 12.99 -26.80 -2.95
N VAL A 116 12.59 -25.58 -2.57
CA VAL A 116 13.51 -24.50 -2.25
C VAL A 116 13.30 -24.04 -0.80
N THR A 117 14.40 -23.79 -0.11
CA THR A 117 14.41 -23.19 1.22
C THR A 117 14.47 -21.68 1.12
N LEU A 118 14.18 -20.97 2.21
CA LEU A 118 14.30 -19.51 2.24
C LEU A 118 15.72 -19.04 1.88
N THR A 119 16.75 -19.77 2.32
CA THR A 119 18.15 -19.50 1.97
C THR A 119 18.50 -19.81 0.52
N GLY A 120 17.67 -20.59 -0.14
CA GLY A 120 17.77 -20.88 -1.58
C GLY A 120 17.15 -19.79 -2.46
N LEU A 121 16.44 -18.83 -1.89
CA LEU A 121 15.95 -17.65 -2.58
C LEU A 121 17.02 -16.54 -2.56
N LEU A 122 16.80 -15.50 -3.37
CA LEU A 122 17.57 -14.27 -3.30
C LEU A 122 17.51 -13.68 -1.88
N PRO A 123 18.57 -13.01 -1.40
CA PRO A 123 18.57 -12.41 -0.07
C PRO A 123 17.48 -11.35 0.10
N GLY A 124 16.93 -11.24 1.31
CA GLY A 124 15.92 -10.22 1.66
C GLY A 124 14.50 -10.76 1.76
N PHE A 125 14.27 -12.02 1.36
CA PHE A 125 12.96 -12.63 1.52
C PHE A 125 12.68 -13.07 2.96
N VAL A 126 11.41 -12.97 3.33
CA VAL A 126 10.83 -13.59 4.53
C VAL A 126 9.83 -14.67 4.11
N SER A 127 9.63 -15.65 4.96
CA SER A 127 8.68 -16.72 4.70
C SER A 127 7.27 -16.35 5.14
N ALA A 128 6.31 -16.46 4.24
CA ALA A 128 4.90 -16.46 4.56
C ALA A 128 4.49 -17.86 5.01
N GLU A 129 4.71 -18.17 6.28
CA GLU A 129 4.61 -19.52 6.85
C GLU A 129 3.23 -20.18 6.67
N LYS A 130 2.17 -19.40 6.79
CA LYS A 130 0.79 -19.87 6.59
C LYS A 130 0.37 -19.90 5.11
N GLY A 131 1.27 -19.49 4.21
CA GLY A 131 1.02 -19.38 2.77
C GLY A 131 0.79 -17.95 2.28
N GLY A 132 1.04 -17.73 0.99
CA GLY A 132 0.95 -16.40 0.38
C GLY A 132 -0.43 -15.78 0.45
N VAL A 133 -1.49 -16.58 0.22
CA VAL A 133 -2.89 -16.09 0.26
C VAL A 133 -3.27 -15.64 1.68
N VAL A 134 -2.85 -16.37 2.71
CA VAL A 134 -3.08 -15.96 4.10
C VAL A 134 -2.33 -14.66 4.40
N ARG A 135 -1.06 -14.55 3.94
CA ARG A 135 -0.29 -13.32 4.12
C ARG A 135 -0.94 -12.11 3.45
N LEU A 136 -1.49 -12.28 2.24
CA LEU A 136 -2.27 -11.23 1.55
C LEU A 136 -3.48 -10.78 2.38
N ALA A 137 -4.23 -11.73 2.93
CA ALA A 137 -5.39 -11.41 3.76
C ALA A 137 -4.99 -10.70 5.07
N GLU A 138 -3.92 -11.16 5.74
CA GLU A 138 -3.37 -10.52 6.93
C GLU A 138 -2.95 -9.07 6.66
N LEU A 139 -2.23 -8.81 5.55
CA LEU A 139 -1.82 -7.47 5.18
C LEU A 139 -3.02 -6.56 4.88
N GLN A 140 -4.03 -7.06 4.16
CA GLN A 140 -5.24 -6.29 3.90
C GLN A 140 -6.00 -5.95 5.20
N SER A 141 -6.06 -6.87 6.17
CA SER A 141 -6.66 -6.60 7.47
C SER A 141 -5.90 -5.54 8.28
N GLN A 142 -4.62 -5.31 7.95
CA GLN A 142 -3.77 -4.27 8.52
C GLN A 142 -3.83 -2.94 7.74
N GLY A 143 -4.74 -2.82 6.78
CA GLY A 143 -4.96 -1.61 6.00
C GLY A 143 -4.10 -1.49 4.74
N TYR A 144 -3.50 -2.57 4.25
CA TYR A 144 -2.82 -2.56 2.96
C TYR A 144 -3.82 -2.60 1.81
N LEU A 145 -3.65 -1.70 0.86
CA LEU A 145 -4.37 -1.72 -0.41
C LEU A 145 -3.79 -2.84 -1.29
N TYR A 146 -4.66 -3.65 -1.89
CA TYR A 146 -4.24 -4.77 -2.72
C TYR A 146 -4.09 -4.37 -4.17
N LEU A 147 -2.92 -4.66 -4.75
CA LEU A 147 -2.63 -4.47 -6.16
C LEU A 147 -2.14 -5.77 -6.80
N ARG A 148 -2.69 -6.07 -7.96
CA ARG A 148 -2.26 -7.18 -8.83
C ARG A 148 -2.16 -6.70 -10.27
N PRO A 149 -1.04 -6.09 -10.67
CA PRO A 149 -0.79 -5.64 -12.03
C PRO A 149 -0.80 -6.76 -13.07
#